data_b3ae415705d9bdcb24c6776a29af35f4
#
_entry.id   b3ae415705d9bdcb24c6776a29af35f4
#
_cell.length_a   1.000
_cell.length_b   1.000
_cell.length_c   1.000
_cell.angle_alpha   90.00
_cell.angle_beta   90.00
_cell.angle_gamma   90.00
#
_symmetry.space_group_name_H-M   'P 1'
#
loop_
_entity.id
_entity.type
_entity.pdbx_description
1 polymer ?
#
loop_
_entity_poly.entity_id
_entity_poly.type
_entity_poly.pdbx_seq_one_letter_code
_entity_poly.pdbx_strand_id
1 'polypeptide(L)'
;MIDYKVDFAPKHQPELQFIKTKGAFSTWRVYFDIVEHEEERRTETYIVKEKQIVQHEETDENGEVHVYDVEEIIEKEVTEELSLFEAKFIEVSRPKDEQVTALDLIKRKVIEAITAYDTSSNVNAFVLNGSIVWLDTDTRVGLMNSTNIQKAAGLEETVLWLGTTPIRINCDLAIQLLGALEIYALDSFNKTAEHKKNVEALTTVDEVAAYDYTAGYPEKLEINI
;
A
#
# COMPACT_ATOMS: atom_id res chain seq x y z
N MET A 1 -6.32 -1.41 -5.78
CA MET A 1 -6.25 -1.97 -4.39
C MET A 1 -4.81 -2.38 -4.13
N ILE A 2 -4.27 -2.09 -2.95
CA ILE A 2 -2.91 -2.51 -2.57
C ILE A 2 -2.87 -4.01 -2.25
N ASP A 3 -1.72 -4.65 -2.51
CA ASP A 3 -1.50 -6.04 -2.09
C ASP A 3 -1.34 -6.11 -0.58
N TYR A 4 -2.04 -7.05 0.06
CA TYR A 4 -2.01 -7.27 1.50
C TYR A 4 -1.86 -8.75 1.85
N LYS A 5 -1.50 -9.01 3.10
CA LYS A 5 -1.53 -10.34 3.73
C LYS A 5 -2.60 -10.36 4.81
N VAL A 6 -3.01 -11.56 5.22
CA VAL A 6 -3.98 -11.77 6.30
C VAL A 6 -3.27 -12.43 7.47
N ASP A 7 -3.56 -11.96 8.68
CA ASP A 7 -3.08 -12.51 9.94
C ASP A 7 -4.27 -12.86 10.84
N PHE A 8 -4.12 -13.92 11.61
CA PHE A 8 -5.13 -14.39 12.57
C PHE A 8 -4.50 -14.43 13.95
N ALA A 9 -5.07 -13.73 14.91
CA ALA A 9 -4.52 -13.62 16.24
C ALA A 9 -5.63 -13.71 17.32
N PRO A 10 -5.30 -14.23 18.52
CA PRO A 10 -6.24 -14.29 19.65
C PRO A 10 -6.46 -12.94 20.33
N LYS A 11 -5.73 -11.91 19.90
CA LYS A 11 -5.87 -10.54 20.43
C LYS A 11 -5.99 -9.55 19.28
N HIS A 12 -6.76 -8.49 19.51
CA HIS A 12 -6.85 -7.36 18.60
C HIS A 12 -5.45 -6.82 18.23
N GLN A 13 -5.15 -6.73 16.93
CA GLN A 13 -3.87 -6.20 16.45
C GLN A 13 -3.86 -4.66 16.55
N PRO A 14 -2.73 -4.06 16.96
CA PRO A 14 -2.59 -2.61 16.87
C PRO A 14 -2.51 -2.18 15.41
N GLU A 15 -3.01 -0.99 15.07
CA GLU A 15 -2.90 -0.46 13.69
C GLU A 15 -1.47 -0.41 13.19
N LEU A 16 -0.49 -0.21 14.08
CA LEU A 16 0.94 -0.13 13.76
C LEU A 16 1.76 -1.03 14.67
N GLN A 17 2.50 -1.96 14.10
CA GLN A 17 3.40 -2.86 14.82
C GLN A 17 4.83 -2.78 14.27
N PHE A 18 5.80 -2.51 15.15
CA PHE A 18 7.21 -2.64 14.83
C PHE A 18 7.60 -4.12 14.71
N ILE A 19 8.31 -4.48 13.64
CA ILE A 19 8.74 -5.86 13.39
C ILE A 19 10.23 -6.04 13.64
N LYS A 20 11.08 -5.24 12.97
CA LYS A 20 12.54 -5.35 13.10
C LYS A 20 13.25 -4.14 12.55
N THR A 21 14.51 -4.00 12.96
CA THR A 21 15.48 -3.08 12.32
C THR A 21 16.55 -3.88 11.59
N LYS A 22 16.90 -3.44 10.37
CA LYS A 22 18.01 -3.98 9.59
C LYS A 22 18.81 -2.83 8.99
N GLY A 23 20.00 -2.60 9.52
CA GLY A 23 20.86 -1.48 9.11
C GLY A 23 20.21 -0.13 9.40
N ALA A 24 20.03 0.70 8.40
CA ALA A 24 19.44 2.02 8.50
C ALA A 24 17.88 2.02 8.42
N PHE A 25 17.24 0.86 8.27
CA PHE A 25 15.79 0.76 8.04
C PHE A 25 15.11 -0.03 9.16
N SER A 26 13.88 0.39 9.48
CA SER A 26 12.94 -0.33 10.33
C SER A 26 11.77 -0.82 9.49
N THR A 27 11.30 -2.05 9.77
CA THR A 27 10.13 -2.65 9.12
C THR A 27 8.96 -2.60 10.09
N TRP A 28 7.83 -2.16 9.58
CA TRP A 28 6.58 -2.01 10.30
C TRP A 28 5.47 -2.78 9.61
N ARG A 29 4.51 -3.30 10.38
CA ARG A 29 3.22 -3.76 9.87
C ARG A 29 2.16 -2.71 10.13
N VAL A 30 1.37 -2.41 9.12
CA VAL A 30 0.16 -1.60 9.22
C VAL A 30 -1.01 -2.54 9.07
N TYR A 31 -1.83 -2.67 10.11
CA TYR A 31 -3.03 -3.50 10.13
C TYR A 31 -4.26 -2.66 9.82
N PHE A 32 -5.20 -3.25 9.09
CA PHE A 32 -6.47 -2.65 8.71
C PHE A 32 -7.54 -3.74 8.50
N ASP A 33 -8.81 -3.32 8.38
CA ASP A 33 -9.95 -4.22 8.21
C ASP A 33 -9.92 -5.35 9.26
N ILE A 34 -9.84 -4.94 10.54
CA ILE A 34 -9.71 -5.86 11.67
C ILE A 34 -11.11 -6.33 12.05
N VAL A 35 -11.37 -7.63 11.92
CA VAL A 35 -12.66 -8.26 12.18
C VAL A 35 -12.53 -9.24 13.35
N GLU A 36 -13.41 -9.13 14.32
CA GLU A 36 -13.53 -10.09 15.42
C GLU A 36 -14.51 -11.19 15.04
N HIS A 37 -14.06 -12.45 15.14
CA HIS A 37 -14.88 -13.64 14.96
C HIS A 37 -15.32 -14.17 16.34
N GLU A 38 -16.42 -13.65 16.86
CA GLU A 38 -16.94 -14.01 18.20
C GLU A 38 -17.31 -15.50 18.33
N GLU A 39 -17.68 -16.14 17.21
CA GLU A 39 -18.07 -17.56 17.20
C GLU A 39 -16.85 -18.50 17.18
N GLU A 40 -15.67 -18.01 16.82
CA GLU A 40 -14.43 -18.77 16.80
C GLU A 40 -13.55 -18.40 17.99
N ARG A 41 -13.81 -19.03 19.14
CA ARG A 41 -13.03 -18.82 20.36
C ARG A 41 -11.88 -19.80 20.46
N ARG A 42 -10.73 -19.32 20.89
CA ARG A 42 -9.58 -20.13 21.29
C ARG A 42 -9.41 -20.07 22.78
N THR A 43 -9.10 -21.21 23.35
CA THR A 43 -8.69 -21.30 24.75
C THR A 43 -7.16 -21.24 24.81
N GLU A 44 -6.62 -20.22 25.43
CA GLU A 44 -5.18 -20.11 25.72
C GLU A 44 -4.94 -20.28 27.21
N THR A 45 -3.97 -21.13 27.54
CA THR A 45 -3.53 -21.34 28.92
C THR A 45 -2.09 -20.82 29.04
N TYR A 46 -1.86 -19.94 29.97
CA TYR A 46 -0.54 -19.38 30.26
C TYR A 46 -0.26 -19.30 31.77
N ILE A 47 1.03 -19.25 32.10
CA ILE A 47 1.46 -19.17 33.48
C ILE A 47 1.70 -17.71 33.85
N VAL A 48 0.99 -17.22 34.86
CA VAL A 48 1.22 -15.91 35.46
C VAL A 48 2.03 -16.09 36.72
N LYS A 49 3.10 -15.27 36.85
CA LYS A 49 3.88 -15.22 38.09
C LYS A 49 3.34 -14.09 38.95
N GLU A 50 2.74 -14.46 40.07
CA GLU A 50 2.25 -13.50 41.02
C GLU A 50 3.14 -13.51 42.30
N LYS A 51 3.39 -12.33 42.85
CA LYS A 51 4.03 -12.21 44.16
C LYS A 51 2.97 -12.38 45.22
N GLN A 52 3.20 -13.33 46.11
CA GLN A 52 2.33 -13.57 47.29
C GLN A 52 3.18 -13.41 48.54
N ILE A 53 2.62 -12.76 49.56
CA ILE A 53 3.20 -12.73 50.90
C ILE A 53 2.74 -13.98 51.63
N VAL A 54 3.69 -14.83 52.01
CA VAL A 54 3.46 -16.05 52.74
C VAL A 54 4.09 -15.90 54.12
N GLN A 55 3.34 -16.26 55.17
CA GLN A 55 3.86 -16.29 56.52
C GLN A 55 4.65 -17.57 56.75
N HIS A 56 5.93 -17.42 57.07
CA HIS A 56 6.79 -18.52 57.49
C HIS A 56 6.91 -18.53 59.00
N GLU A 57 6.87 -19.71 59.58
CA GLU A 57 7.10 -19.93 61.00
C GLU A 57 8.45 -20.63 61.18
N GLU A 58 9.31 -20.08 62.00
CA GLU A 58 10.60 -20.68 62.39
C GLU A 58 10.67 -20.77 63.91
N THR A 59 11.01 -21.95 64.41
CA THR A 59 11.17 -22.17 65.86
C THR A 59 12.65 -22.07 66.19
N ASP A 60 13.00 -21.17 67.11
CA ASP A 60 14.38 -21.01 67.58
C ASP A 60 14.84 -22.13 68.51
N GLU A 61 16.10 -22.10 68.89
CA GLU A 61 16.76 -23.09 69.77
C GLU A 61 16.14 -23.14 71.20
N ASN A 62 15.37 -22.10 71.57
CA ASN A 62 14.67 -21.99 72.85
C ASN A 62 13.24 -22.48 72.79
N GLY A 63 12.77 -22.84 71.59
CA GLY A 63 11.38 -23.29 71.38
C GLY A 63 10.39 -22.15 71.15
N GLU A 64 10.86 -20.91 70.89
CA GLU A 64 10.00 -19.78 70.54
C GLU A 64 9.74 -19.76 69.02
N VAL A 65 8.43 -19.56 68.66
CA VAL A 65 8.01 -19.50 67.25
C VAL A 65 8.07 -18.05 66.77
N HIS A 66 8.86 -17.82 65.77
CA HIS A 66 8.96 -16.53 65.05
C HIS A 66 8.20 -16.61 63.73
N VAL A 67 7.27 -15.67 63.52
CA VAL A 67 6.49 -15.56 62.29
C VAL A 67 6.99 -14.37 61.51
N TYR A 68 7.37 -14.57 60.26
CA TYR A 68 7.80 -13.51 59.37
C TYR A 68 7.20 -13.65 57.97
N ASP A 69 6.96 -12.51 57.32
CA ASP A 69 6.41 -12.44 56.00
C ASP A 69 7.50 -12.57 54.93
N VAL A 70 7.34 -13.53 54.02
CA VAL A 70 8.28 -13.74 52.89
C VAL A 70 7.50 -13.51 51.56
N GLU A 71 8.07 -12.72 50.67
CA GLU A 71 7.57 -12.63 49.31
C GLU A 71 7.95 -13.89 48.53
N GLU A 72 6.96 -14.68 48.15
CA GLU A 72 7.13 -15.83 47.27
C GLU A 72 6.55 -15.53 45.89
N ILE A 73 7.20 -16.04 44.84
CA ILE A 73 6.66 -16.03 43.47
C ILE A 73 5.91 -17.35 43.29
N ILE A 74 4.60 -17.26 43.19
CA ILE A 74 3.79 -18.41 42.82
C ILE A 74 3.46 -18.39 41.34
N GLU A 75 3.49 -19.54 40.71
CA GLU A 75 3.06 -19.74 39.34
C GLU A 75 1.59 -20.20 39.35
N LYS A 76 0.76 -19.40 38.66
CA LYS A 76 -0.67 -19.69 38.54
C LYS A 76 -0.98 -19.92 37.06
N GLU A 77 -1.60 -21.04 36.78
CA GLU A 77 -2.14 -21.33 35.46
C GLU A 77 -3.47 -20.57 35.27
N VAL A 78 -3.52 -19.74 34.27
CA VAL A 78 -4.70 -18.96 33.91
C VAL A 78 -5.14 -19.39 32.49
N THR A 79 -6.40 -19.76 32.40
CA THR A 79 -7.03 -20.14 31.13
C THR A 79 -8.04 -19.07 30.74
N GLU A 80 -7.89 -18.50 29.58
CA GLU A 80 -8.78 -17.48 29.02
C GLU A 80 -9.35 -17.96 27.68
N GLU A 81 -10.64 -17.69 27.48
CA GLU A 81 -11.25 -17.80 26.15
C GLU A 81 -11.05 -16.48 25.41
N LEU A 82 -10.36 -16.55 24.27
CA LEU A 82 -10.02 -15.40 23.43
C LEU A 82 -10.77 -15.49 22.10
N SER A 83 -11.35 -14.39 21.65
CA SER A 83 -11.90 -14.29 20.30
C SER A 83 -10.78 -14.36 19.27
N LEU A 84 -11.09 -14.90 18.08
CA LEU A 84 -10.16 -14.86 16.95
C LEU A 84 -10.35 -13.55 16.18
N PHE A 85 -9.28 -12.81 15.99
CA PHE A 85 -9.26 -11.62 15.14
C PHE A 85 -8.59 -11.93 13.81
N GLU A 86 -9.27 -11.59 12.73
CA GLU A 86 -8.70 -11.54 11.38
C GLU A 86 -8.32 -10.10 11.06
N ALA A 87 -7.12 -9.87 10.57
CA ALA A 87 -6.67 -8.55 10.18
C ALA A 87 -5.88 -8.62 8.86
N LYS A 88 -6.14 -7.69 7.97
CA LYS A 88 -5.30 -7.47 6.80
C LYS A 88 -4.10 -6.62 7.18
N PHE A 89 -2.95 -6.84 6.55
CA PHE A 89 -1.77 -6.02 6.81
C PHE A 89 -0.87 -5.87 5.60
N ILE A 90 -0.11 -4.77 5.61
CA ILE A 90 1.04 -4.54 4.72
C ILE A 90 2.32 -4.42 5.54
N GLU A 91 3.46 -4.77 4.94
CA GLU A 91 4.77 -4.52 5.53
C GLU A 91 5.46 -3.35 4.81
N VAL A 92 5.91 -2.37 5.57
CA VAL A 92 6.57 -1.17 5.05
C VAL A 92 7.90 -0.96 5.74
N SER A 93 8.96 -0.70 4.95
CA SER A 93 10.28 -0.36 5.46
C SER A 93 10.54 1.14 5.34
N ARG A 94 11.05 1.77 6.42
CA ARG A 94 11.38 3.19 6.49
C ARG A 94 12.70 3.41 7.20
N PRO A 95 13.38 4.56 7.01
CA PRO A 95 14.52 4.94 7.82
C PRO A 95 14.21 4.81 9.31
N LYS A 96 15.15 4.27 10.09
CA LYS A 96 14.92 3.92 11.51
C LYS A 96 14.57 5.11 12.40
N ASP A 97 15.03 6.31 12.02
CA ASP A 97 14.89 7.54 12.81
C ASP A 97 13.64 8.35 12.37
N GLU A 98 12.86 7.86 11.39
CA GLU A 98 11.63 8.51 10.94
C GLU A 98 10.48 8.16 11.89
N GLN A 99 9.85 9.19 12.49
CA GLN A 99 8.60 9.03 13.22
C GLN A 99 7.46 8.89 12.21
N VAL A 100 6.72 7.80 12.31
CA VAL A 100 5.63 7.47 11.37
C VAL A 100 4.39 7.02 12.12
N THR A 101 3.22 7.37 11.57
CA THR A 101 1.95 6.79 11.97
C THR A 101 1.53 5.68 11.01
N ALA A 102 0.57 4.84 11.42
CA ALA A 102 -0.04 3.85 10.54
C ALA A 102 -0.64 4.53 9.29
N LEU A 103 -1.35 5.64 9.51
CA LEU A 103 -1.99 6.42 8.45
C LEU A 103 -0.96 6.96 7.43
N ASP A 104 0.18 7.51 7.89
CA ASP A 104 1.24 8.00 6.99
C ASP A 104 1.80 6.88 6.11
N LEU A 105 2.04 5.71 6.71
CA LEU A 105 2.62 4.58 6.00
C LEU A 105 1.69 4.03 4.93
N ILE A 106 0.39 3.88 5.24
CA ILE A 106 -0.57 3.35 4.27
C ILE A 106 -0.85 4.35 3.15
N LYS A 107 -0.96 5.66 3.45
CA LYS A 107 -1.09 6.72 2.43
C LYS A 107 0.06 6.69 1.44
N ARG A 108 1.30 6.67 1.93
CA ARG A 108 2.49 6.57 1.06
C ARG A 108 2.43 5.33 0.18
N LYS A 109 2.03 4.18 0.74
CA LYS A 109 1.92 2.92 -0.02
C LYS A 109 0.87 3.00 -1.12
N VAL A 110 -0.29 3.57 -0.83
CA VAL A 110 -1.36 3.76 -1.83
C VAL A 110 -0.93 4.76 -2.90
N ILE A 111 -0.26 5.86 -2.54
CA ILE A 111 0.27 6.85 -3.50
C ILE A 111 1.36 6.25 -4.40
N GLU A 112 2.23 5.38 -3.86
CA GLU A 112 3.18 4.60 -4.67
C GLU A 112 2.44 3.71 -5.69
N ALA A 113 1.37 3.02 -5.26
CA ALA A 113 0.56 2.18 -6.13
C ALA A 113 -0.18 2.99 -7.21
N ILE A 114 -0.74 4.16 -6.87
CA ILE A 114 -1.34 5.10 -7.83
C ILE A 114 -0.31 5.54 -8.87
N THR A 115 0.91 5.86 -8.43
CA THR A 115 1.98 6.29 -9.34
C THR A 115 2.43 5.16 -10.27
N ALA A 116 2.53 3.94 -9.76
CA ALA A 116 2.85 2.76 -10.57
C ALA A 116 1.73 2.44 -11.57
N TYR A 117 0.46 2.65 -11.19
CA TYR A 117 -0.69 2.46 -12.06
C TYR A 117 -0.71 3.47 -13.20
N ASP A 118 -0.45 4.76 -12.92
CA ASP A 118 -0.37 5.85 -13.88
C ASP A 118 0.71 5.61 -14.96
N THR A 119 1.88 5.10 -14.55
CA THR A 119 2.99 4.83 -15.47
C THR A 119 2.87 3.51 -16.23
N SER A 120 1.78 2.77 -16.03
CA SER A 120 1.54 1.48 -16.67
C SER A 120 0.68 1.61 -17.94
N SER A 121 0.65 0.54 -18.73
CA SER A 121 -0.26 0.40 -19.87
C SER A 121 -1.73 0.36 -19.49
N ASN A 122 -2.07 0.24 -18.20
CA ASN A 122 -3.46 0.23 -17.74
C ASN A 122 -4.16 1.57 -17.99
N VAL A 123 -3.43 2.68 -17.81
CA VAL A 123 -3.97 4.04 -17.89
C VAL A 123 -3.69 4.69 -19.24
N ASN A 124 -2.44 4.68 -19.70
CA ASN A 124 -1.99 5.44 -20.88
C ASN A 124 -1.92 4.62 -22.17
N ALA A 125 -2.35 3.35 -22.16
CA ALA A 125 -2.46 2.58 -23.39
C ALA A 125 -3.67 3.02 -24.21
N PHE A 126 -3.51 3.03 -25.52
CA PHE A 126 -4.58 3.30 -26.50
C PHE A 126 -4.73 2.12 -27.47
N VAL A 127 -5.80 2.10 -28.23
CA VAL A 127 -6.08 1.07 -29.24
C VAL A 127 -5.78 1.66 -30.62
N LEU A 128 -4.89 1.02 -31.37
CA LEU A 128 -4.57 1.39 -32.74
C LEU A 128 -4.92 0.24 -33.68
N ASN A 129 -5.89 0.46 -34.57
CA ASN A 129 -6.39 -0.58 -35.48
C ASN A 129 -6.67 -1.92 -34.75
N GLY A 130 -7.33 -1.86 -33.57
CA GLY A 130 -7.68 -3.00 -32.76
C GLY A 130 -6.54 -3.58 -31.90
N SER A 131 -5.33 -3.04 -31.96
CA SER A 131 -4.16 -3.48 -31.15
C SER A 131 -3.88 -2.50 -30.03
N ILE A 132 -3.57 -3.01 -28.82
CA ILE A 132 -3.17 -2.16 -27.70
C ILE A 132 -1.73 -1.69 -27.90
N VAL A 133 -1.55 -0.38 -27.85
CA VAL A 133 -0.26 0.31 -27.96
C VAL A 133 -0.07 1.22 -26.76
N TRP A 134 1.16 1.31 -26.27
CA TRP A 134 1.55 2.24 -25.24
C TRP A 134 2.82 3.01 -25.66
N LEU A 135 2.80 4.32 -25.43
CA LEU A 135 3.94 5.20 -25.65
C LEU A 135 4.20 5.99 -24.38
N ASP A 136 5.45 6.01 -23.94
CA ASP A 136 5.88 6.91 -22.86
C ASP A 136 5.82 8.37 -23.28
N THR A 137 5.86 9.28 -22.32
CA THR A 137 5.77 10.72 -22.53
C THR A 137 6.89 11.23 -23.43
N ASP A 138 8.14 10.78 -23.23
CA ASP A 138 9.30 11.24 -24.01
C ASP A 138 9.17 10.85 -25.48
N THR A 139 8.69 9.63 -25.75
CA THR A 139 8.41 9.15 -27.10
C THR A 139 7.31 9.98 -27.77
N ARG A 140 6.18 10.23 -27.09
CA ARG A 140 5.08 11.05 -27.66
C ARG A 140 5.54 12.46 -28.00
N VAL A 141 6.22 13.13 -27.06
CA VAL A 141 6.76 14.48 -27.24
C VAL A 141 7.81 14.51 -28.38
N GLY A 142 8.70 13.51 -28.42
CA GLY A 142 9.70 13.37 -29.47
C GLY A 142 9.07 13.22 -30.86
N LEU A 143 8.06 12.37 -31.00
CA LEU A 143 7.32 12.18 -32.25
C LEU A 143 6.62 13.47 -32.70
N MET A 144 5.92 14.14 -31.76
CA MET A 144 5.26 15.41 -32.05
C MET A 144 6.24 16.47 -32.53
N ASN A 145 7.37 16.65 -31.85
CA ASN A 145 8.39 17.63 -32.23
C ASN A 145 9.01 17.30 -33.60
N SER A 146 9.37 16.04 -33.83
CA SER A 146 9.95 15.58 -35.10
C SER A 146 9.00 15.79 -36.26
N THR A 147 7.72 15.50 -36.10
CA THR A 147 6.68 15.70 -37.12
C THR A 147 6.49 17.19 -37.45
N ASN A 148 6.46 18.06 -36.43
CA ASN A 148 6.37 19.50 -36.65
C ASN A 148 7.60 20.06 -37.43
N ILE A 149 8.80 19.57 -37.10
CA ILE A 149 10.02 19.95 -37.81
C ILE A 149 9.97 19.49 -39.28
N GLN A 150 9.54 18.24 -39.55
CA GLN A 150 9.40 17.72 -40.92
C GLN A 150 8.39 18.52 -41.71
N LYS A 151 7.23 18.85 -41.14
CA LYS A 151 6.22 19.71 -41.75
C LYS A 151 6.79 21.11 -42.08
N ALA A 152 7.48 21.73 -41.13
CA ALA A 152 8.11 23.04 -41.34
C ALA A 152 9.19 23.01 -42.44
N ALA A 153 9.85 21.87 -42.64
CA ALA A 153 10.79 21.63 -43.74
C ALA A 153 10.10 21.34 -45.08
N GLY A 154 8.78 21.37 -45.18
CA GLY A 154 8.00 21.14 -46.38
C GLY A 154 7.74 19.67 -46.69
N LEU A 155 7.98 18.75 -45.81
CA LEU A 155 7.61 17.35 -45.97
C LEU A 155 6.11 17.17 -45.73
N GLU A 156 5.43 16.46 -46.63
CA GLU A 156 4.00 16.21 -46.57
C GLU A 156 3.70 14.99 -45.69
N GLU A 157 4.62 14.03 -45.61
CA GLU A 157 4.45 12.77 -44.90
C GLU A 157 5.57 12.55 -43.88
N THR A 158 5.22 11.82 -42.83
CA THR A 158 6.12 11.31 -41.79
C THR A 158 5.95 9.81 -41.60
N VAL A 159 6.88 9.18 -40.93
CA VAL A 159 6.74 7.78 -40.43
C VAL A 159 6.76 7.78 -38.92
N LEU A 160 5.63 7.39 -38.31
CA LEU A 160 5.52 7.22 -36.89
C LEU A 160 5.71 5.74 -36.51
N TRP A 161 6.60 5.47 -35.57
CA TRP A 161 6.73 4.15 -34.96
C TRP A 161 5.84 4.13 -33.69
N LEU A 162 4.68 3.48 -33.81
CA LEU A 162 3.75 3.31 -32.70
C LEU A 162 3.91 1.89 -32.14
N GLY A 163 4.71 1.76 -31.10
CA GLY A 163 5.22 0.46 -30.67
C GLY A 163 6.17 -0.15 -31.71
N THR A 164 5.85 -1.33 -32.21
CA THR A 164 6.66 -2.04 -33.24
C THR A 164 6.18 -1.80 -34.67
N THR A 165 5.13 -1.02 -34.86
CA THR A 165 4.48 -0.82 -36.16
C THR A 165 4.81 0.54 -36.74
N PRO A 166 5.49 0.61 -37.91
CA PRO A 166 5.71 1.86 -38.63
C PRO A 166 4.46 2.25 -39.43
N ILE A 167 4.04 3.49 -39.30
CA ILE A 167 2.88 4.04 -39.99
C ILE A 167 3.36 5.26 -40.82
N ARG A 168 3.17 5.19 -42.13
CA ARG A 168 3.37 6.33 -43.00
C ARG A 168 2.08 7.13 -43.06
N ILE A 169 2.14 8.41 -42.72
CA ILE A 169 0.97 9.25 -42.50
C ILE A 169 1.30 10.70 -42.90
N ASN A 170 0.28 11.43 -43.37
CA ASN A 170 0.42 12.87 -43.63
C ASN A 170 0.77 13.60 -42.30
N CYS A 171 1.67 14.61 -42.39
CA CYS A 171 2.15 15.34 -41.20
C CYS A 171 1.04 16.02 -40.43
N ASP A 172 0.03 16.59 -41.10
CA ASP A 172 -1.11 17.22 -40.40
C ASP A 172 -1.94 16.20 -39.62
N LEU A 173 -2.23 15.05 -40.22
CA LEU A 173 -2.95 13.97 -39.57
C LEU A 173 -2.13 13.37 -38.42
N ALA A 174 -0.81 13.23 -38.58
CA ALA A 174 0.09 12.79 -37.52
C ALA A 174 0.06 13.72 -36.30
N ILE A 175 0.08 15.06 -36.54
CA ILE A 175 0.00 16.06 -35.47
C ILE A 175 -1.36 15.97 -34.75
N GLN A 176 -2.46 15.80 -35.48
CA GLN A 176 -3.78 15.64 -34.88
C GLN A 176 -3.85 14.38 -34.01
N LEU A 177 -3.33 13.26 -34.50
CA LEU A 177 -3.30 11.99 -33.77
C LEU A 177 -2.47 12.10 -32.50
N LEU A 178 -1.25 12.62 -32.61
CA LEU A 178 -0.35 12.81 -31.45
C LEU A 178 -0.94 13.83 -30.46
N GLY A 179 -1.64 14.87 -30.96
CA GLY A 179 -2.38 15.82 -30.13
C GLY A 179 -3.53 15.16 -29.33
N ALA A 180 -4.29 14.27 -29.97
CA ALA A 180 -5.33 13.50 -29.28
C ALA A 180 -4.76 12.59 -28.18
N LEU A 181 -3.60 11.96 -28.46
CA LEU A 181 -2.87 11.16 -27.45
C LEU A 181 -2.41 12.01 -26.25
N GLU A 182 -1.93 13.24 -26.51
CA GLU A 182 -1.50 14.13 -25.41
C GLU A 182 -2.68 14.63 -24.57
N ILE A 183 -3.84 14.92 -25.18
CA ILE A 183 -5.08 15.27 -24.44
C ILE A 183 -5.52 14.08 -23.57
N TYR A 184 -5.56 12.89 -24.13
CA TYR A 184 -5.89 11.67 -23.40
C TYR A 184 -4.93 11.41 -22.21
N ALA A 185 -3.63 11.60 -22.43
CA ALA A 185 -2.63 11.46 -21.38
C ALA A 185 -2.76 12.55 -20.30
N LEU A 186 -3.14 13.79 -20.67
CA LEU A 186 -3.40 14.85 -19.70
C LEU A 186 -4.61 14.55 -18.83
N ASP A 187 -5.69 14.03 -19.40
CA ASP A 187 -6.88 13.64 -18.64
C ASP A 187 -6.57 12.50 -17.65
N SER A 188 -5.76 11.52 -18.08
CA SER A 188 -5.26 10.46 -17.21
C SER A 188 -4.39 11.00 -16.08
N PHE A 189 -3.47 11.93 -16.38
CA PHE A 189 -2.62 12.59 -15.38
C PHE A 189 -3.45 13.38 -14.35
N ASN A 190 -4.45 14.13 -14.83
CA ASN A 190 -5.35 14.89 -13.96
C ASN A 190 -6.11 13.96 -12.99
N LYS A 191 -6.57 12.82 -13.48
CA LYS A 191 -7.24 11.81 -12.66
C LYS A 191 -6.31 11.20 -11.62
N THR A 192 -5.08 10.90 -11.99
CA THR A 192 -4.03 10.45 -11.06
C THR A 192 -3.78 11.48 -9.96
N ALA A 193 -3.68 12.77 -10.31
CA ALA A 193 -3.49 13.85 -9.34
C ALA A 193 -4.70 13.97 -8.39
N GLU A 194 -5.92 13.82 -8.91
CA GLU A 194 -7.15 13.77 -8.10
C GLU A 194 -7.13 12.61 -7.11
N HIS A 195 -6.77 11.39 -7.54
CA HIS A 195 -6.65 10.23 -6.66
C HIS A 195 -5.65 10.48 -5.53
N LYS A 196 -4.45 10.99 -5.84
CA LYS A 196 -3.44 11.32 -4.82
C LYS A 196 -3.98 12.33 -3.80
N LYS A 197 -4.63 13.39 -4.28
CA LYS A 197 -5.26 14.40 -3.40
C LYS A 197 -6.35 13.78 -2.51
N ASN A 198 -7.19 12.91 -3.06
CA ASN A 198 -8.26 12.25 -2.31
C ASN A 198 -7.68 11.34 -1.22
N VAL A 199 -6.65 10.54 -1.51
CA VAL A 199 -5.96 9.70 -0.53
C VAL A 199 -5.35 10.55 0.59
N GLU A 200 -4.74 11.69 0.28
CA GLU A 200 -4.19 12.60 1.30
C GLU A 200 -5.26 13.15 2.24
N ALA A 201 -6.49 13.33 1.75
CA ALA A 201 -7.61 13.86 2.53
C ALA A 201 -8.26 12.83 3.45
N LEU A 202 -8.06 11.51 3.24
CA LEU A 202 -8.61 10.46 4.08
C LEU A 202 -7.98 10.50 5.48
N THR A 203 -8.75 10.10 6.49
CA THR A 203 -8.37 10.28 7.89
C THR A 203 -8.18 8.98 8.66
N THR A 204 -8.56 7.85 8.08
CA THR A 204 -8.42 6.52 8.71
C THR A 204 -7.65 5.55 7.84
N VAL A 205 -7.00 4.57 8.46
CA VAL A 205 -6.24 3.50 7.78
C VAL A 205 -7.16 2.68 6.88
N ASP A 206 -8.37 2.35 7.36
CA ASP A 206 -9.35 1.55 6.61
C ASP A 206 -9.87 2.25 5.36
N GLU A 207 -10.19 3.55 5.45
CA GLU A 207 -10.59 4.35 4.27
C GLU A 207 -9.51 4.36 3.20
N VAL A 208 -8.24 4.54 3.61
CA VAL A 208 -7.10 4.54 2.69
C VAL A 208 -6.89 3.16 2.06
N ALA A 209 -6.99 2.09 2.86
CA ALA A 209 -6.84 0.71 2.38
C ALA A 209 -7.93 0.31 1.38
N ALA A 210 -9.17 0.76 1.62
CA ALA A 210 -10.35 0.49 0.79
C ALA A 210 -10.41 1.37 -0.47
N TYR A 211 -9.56 2.41 -0.59
CA TYR A 211 -9.63 3.37 -1.69
C TYR A 211 -9.38 2.73 -3.05
N ASP A 212 -10.36 2.84 -3.95
CA ASP A 212 -10.23 2.38 -5.33
C ASP A 212 -9.65 3.49 -6.22
N TYR A 213 -8.36 3.40 -6.47
CA TYR A 213 -7.65 4.31 -7.37
C TYR A 213 -7.66 3.88 -8.83
N THR A 214 -8.35 2.80 -9.19
CA THR A 214 -8.42 2.34 -10.57
C THR A 214 -9.62 2.89 -11.33
N ALA A 215 -10.58 3.49 -10.62
CA ALA A 215 -11.81 3.99 -11.17
C ALA A 215 -11.70 5.43 -11.74
N GLY A 216 -12.54 5.73 -12.71
CA GLY A 216 -12.74 7.10 -13.22
C GLY A 216 -11.65 7.63 -14.14
N TYR A 217 -10.71 6.81 -14.59
CA TYR A 217 -9.81 7.15 -15.69
C TYR A 217 -10.58 7.23 -17.01
N PRO A 218 -10.12 8.01 -18.01
CA PRO A 218 -10.77 8.07 -19.31
C PRO A 218 -10.79 6.69 -19.98
N GLU A 219 -11.81 6.46 -20.78
CA GLU A 219 -11.89 5.28 -21.64
C GLU A 219 -10.68 5.26 -22.59
N LYS A 220 -10.21 4.06 -22.94
CA LYS A 220 -9.07 3.93 -23.86
C LYS A 220 -9.37 4.60 -25.20
N LEU A 221 -8.47 5.49 -25.61
CA LEU A 221 -8.55 6.17 -26.90
C LEU A 221 -8.42 5.14 -28.03
N GLU A 222 -9.40 5.11 -28.93
CA GLU A 222 -9.39 4.26 -30.13
C GLU A 222 -9.00 5.09 -31.36
N ILE A 223 -8.00 4.62 -32.08
CA ILE A 223 -7.47 5.24 -33.29
C ILE A 223 -7.49 4.23 -34.43
N ASN A 224 -8.19 4.59 -35.52
CA ASN A 224 -8.27 3.80 -36.74
C ASN A 224 -7.72 4.64 -37.89
N ILE A 225 -6.67 4.17 -38.54
CA ILE A 225 -5.96 4.85 -39.64
C ILE A 225 -5.57 3.86 -40.73
#